data_ce0dd8a509b4e2f0828eb9e1d7136801
#
_entry.id   ce0dd8a509b4e2f0828eb9e1d7136801
#
_cell.length_a   1.000
_cell.length_b   1.000
_cell.length_c   1.000
_cell.angle_alpha   90.00
_cell.angle_beta   90.00
_cell.angle_gamma   90.00
#
_symmetry.space_group_name_H-M   'P 1'
#
loop_
_entity.id
_entity.type
_entity.pdbx_description
1 polymer ?
#
loop_
_entity_poly.entity_id
_entity_poly.type
_entity_poly.pdbx_seq_one_letter_code
_entity_poly.pdbx_strand_id
1 'polypeptide(L)'
;MGAGPGTPEVTVVVCTRDGAARLRATLDHLGAALDEAGRADLPAEIVVVDNGSTDATPAVLADAARRDPRLRVVAEPRPGIARARNAGVAAAAAPVVLFTDDDVHVPPHWVRRMAEPLRRGEADLVGGGVALAPHLRRPWLSPALASAYFAVVPEPPAVGREFAAASIGTTRAVLDAVPFDESLGTARYPGAEDTVFRLDVLAAGFRQAAVAGATVEHHPEPGRLDPARLARQATGRGRGEAYLAHHLLGKRPAAAESAAKLVATWGLLTGRRLRGALAGAARAAGGGGAAGAAGARAAVDEEALRLRRRVAFHRELLALRRTTRRRAPS
;
A
#
# COMPACT_ATOMS: atom_id res chain seq x y z
N MET A 1 -28.21 32.03 -7.60
CA MET A 1 -26.82 32.01 -8.12
C MET A 1 -26.04 31.14 -7.15
N GLY A 2 -25.76 29.86 -7.51
CA GLY A 2 -24.95 28.98 -6.70
C GLY A 2 -23.54 29.54 -6.64
N ALA A 3 -22.97 29.63 -5.44
CA ALA A 3 -21.55 29.91 -5.27
C ALA A 3 -20.79 28.90 -6.12
N GLY A 4 -19.86 29.38 -6.95
CA GLY A 4 -18.95 28.50 -7.68
C GLY A 4 -18.16 27.63 -6.68
N PRO A 5 -17.59 26.51 -7.10
CA PRO A 5 -16.86 25.63 -6.20
C PRO A 5 -15.77 26.47 -5.50
N GLY A 6 -15.91 26.62 -4.18
CA GLY A 6 -14.89 27.26 -3.35
C GLY A 6 -13.56 26.54 -3.54
N THR A 7 -12.44 27.23 -3.32
CA THR A 7 -11.12 26.60 -3.35
C THR A 7 -11.11 25.37 -2.43
N PRO A 8 -10.70 24.18 -2.91
CA PRO A 8 -10.75 22.97 -2.08
C PRO A 8 -9.82 23.11 -0.88
N GLU A 9 -10.29 22.67 0.29
CA GLU A 9 -9.50 22.56 1.50
C GLU A 9 -8.85 21.19 1.65
N VAL A 10 -9.42 20.19 0.96
CA VAL A 10 -8.91 18.81 0.96
C VAL A 10 -8.82 18.31 -0.47
N THR A 11 -7.69 17.73 -0.85
CA THR A 11 -7.53 16.93 -2.06
C THR A 11 -7.38 15.45 -1.69
N VAL A 12 -8.21 14.58 -2.26
CA VAL A 12 -8.03 13.13 -2.16
C VAL A 12 -7.27 12.65 -3.40
N VAL A 13 -6.09 12.09 -3.22
CA VAL A 13 -5.26 11.53 -4.30
C VAL A 13 -5.48 10.02 -4.36
N VAL A 14 -5.85 9.52 -5.53
CA VAL A 14 -5.99 8.09 -5.85
C VAL A 14 -5.06 7.76 -7.00
N CYS A 15 -4.21 6.75 -6.83
CA CYS A 15 -3.36 6.26 -7.92
C CYS A 15 -3.92 4.96 -8.45
N THR A 16 -4.02 4.83 -9.76
CA THR A 16 -4.53 3.61 -10.41
C THR A 16 -3.62 3.17 -11.55
N ARG A 17 -3.56 1.86 -11.77
CA ARG A 17 -3.00 1.24 -12.96
C ARG A 17 -3.74 -0.05 -13.25
N ASP A 18 -4.28 -0.17 -14.47
CA ASP A 18 -5.07 -1.32 -14.89
C ASP A 18 -6.18 -1.64 -13.87
N GLY A 19 -6.91 -0.57 -13.46
CA GLY A 19 -7.89 -0.57 -12.36
C GLY A 19 -9.36 -0.57 -12.81
N ALA A 20 -9.66 -0.74 -14.11
CA ALA A 20 -11.00 -0.55 -14.68
C ALA A 20 -12.11 -1.31 -13.94
N ALA A 21 -11.80 -2.53 -13.46
CA ALA A 21 -12.79 -3.40 -12.80
C ALA A 21 -13.17 -2.96 -11.38
N ARG A 22 -12.28 -2.24 -10.66
CA ARG A 22 -12.44 -1.90 -9.23
C ARG A 22 -12.69 -0.41 -8.99
N LEU A 23 -12.14 0.44 -9.84
CA LEU A 23 -12.07 1.88 -9.65
C LEU A 23 -13.46 2.55 -9.51
N ARG A 24 -14.47 2.06 -10.24
CA ARG A 24 -15.83 2.62 -10.18
C ARG A 24 -16.39 2.62 -8.75
N ALA A 25 -16.33 1.47 -8.06
CA ALA A 25 -16.83 1.36 -6.70
C ALA A 25 -16.06 2.27 -5.73
N THR A 26 -14.73 2.35 -5.87
CA THR A 26 -13.90 3.27 -5.08
C THR A 26 -14.32 4.73 -5.29
N LEU A 27 -14.55 5.16 -6.54
CA LEU A 27 -14.96 6.52 -6.84
C LEU A 27 -16.38 6.84 -6.34
N ASP A 28 -17.31 5.88 -6.38
CA ASP A 28 -18.65 6.04 -5.82
C ASP A 28 -18.59 6.27 -4.30
N HIS A 29 -17.77 5.52 -3.57
CA HIS A 29 -17.52 5.72 -2.14
C HIS A 29 -16.87 7.06 -1.83
N LEU A 30 -15.90 7.48 -2.64
CA LEU A 30 -15.28 8.79 -2.50
C LEU A 30 -16.26 9.93 -2.79
N GLY A 31 -17.10 9.81 -3.82
CA GLY A 31 -18.15 10.78 -4.10
C GLY A 31 -19.05 10.99 -2.88
N ALA A 32 -19.50 9.89 -2.24
CA ALA A 32 -20.31 9.97 -1.03
C ALA A 32 -19.56 10.63 0.15
N ALA A 33 -18.25 10.40 0.26
CA ALA A 33 -17.43 11.01 1.29
C ALA A 33 -17.20 12.51 1.05
N LEU A 34 -17.07 12.93 -0.22
CA LEU A 34 -17.02 14.35 -0.57
C LEU A 34 -18.36 15.06 -0.35
N ASP A 35 -19.49 14.37 -0.59
CA ASP A 35 -20.82 14.91 -0.32
C ASP A 35 -21.03 15.14 1.18
N GLU A 36 -20.57 14.22 2.03
CA GLU A 36 -20.63 14.38 3.49
C GLU A 36 -19.74 15.54 3.96
N ALA A 37 -18.50 15.62 3.44
CA ALA A 37 -17.59 16.71 3.74
C ALA A 37 -18.17 18.07 3.33
N GLY A 38 -18.78 18.17 2.13
CA GLY A 38 -19.43 19.38 1.65
C GLY A 38 -20.62 19.84 2.51
N ARG A 39 -21.40 18.90 3.08
CA ARG A 39 -22.45 19.23 4.06
C ARG A 39 -21.90 19.78 5.39
N ALA A 40 -20.64 19.54 5.66
CA ALA A 40 -19.92 20.06 6.83
C ALA A 40 -19.04 21.27 6.49
N ASP A 41 -19.34 21.97 5.39
CA ASP A 41 -18.59 23.14 4.87
C ASP A 41 -17.09 22.88 4.67
N LEU A 42 -16.74 21.64 4.26
CA LEU A 42 -15.39 21.23 3.93
C LEU A 42 -15.29 20.92 2.43
N PRO A 43 -14.98 21.91 1.57
CA PRO A 43 -14.86 21.67 0.13
C PRO A 43 -13.68 20.75 -0.17
N ALA A 44 -13.95 19.70 -0.96
CA ALA A 44 -12.96 18.69 -1.29
C ALA A 44 -13.00 18.33 -2.78
N GLU A 45 -11.84 17.92 -3.32
CA GLU A 45 -11.67 17.42 -4.68
C GLU A 45 -11.03 16.02 -4.69
N ILE A 46 -11.15 15.33 -5.82
CA ILE A 46 -10.47 14.07 -6.11
C ILE A 46 -9.48 14.29 -7.26
N VAL A 47 -8.24 13.88 -7.07
CA VAL A 47 -7.24 13.78 -8.13
C VAL A 47 -6.93 12.30 -8.34
N VAL A 48 -7.33 11.75 -9.50
CA VAL A 48 -6.99 10.39 -9.88
C VAL A 48 -5.81 10.41 -10.83
N VAL A 49 -4.74 9.69 -10.46
CA VAL A 49 -3.56 9.55 -11.30
C VAL A 49 -3.59 8.22 -12.02
N ASP A 50 -3.71 8.26 -13.35
CA ASP A 50 -3.53 7.10 -14.22
C ASP A 50 -2.04 6.85 -14.45
N ASN A 51 -1.48 5.81 -13.84
CA ASN A 51 -0.07 5.47 -13.90
C ASN A 51 0.27 4.53 -15.08
N GLY A 52 -0.15 4.94 -16.27
CA GLY A 52 0.14 4.22 -17.52
C GLY A 52 -0.67 2.95 -17.65
N SER A 53 -1.99 3.02 -17.47
CA SER A 53 -2.91 1.91 -17.70
C SER A 53 -3.00 1.53 -19.17
N THR A 54 -3.20 0.24 -19.42
CA THR A 54 -3.32 -0.35 -20.75
C THR A 54 -4.68 -1.02 -20.98
N ASP A 55 -5.51 -1.10 -19.95
CA ASP A 55 -6.87 -1.62 -19.96
C ASP A 55 -7.92 -0.49 -20.22
N ALA A 56 -9.18 -0.72 -19.86
CA ALA A 56 -10.26 0.27 -19.99
C ALA A 56 -10.22 1.40 -18.93
N THR A 57 -9.20 1.48 -18.06
CA THR A 57 -9.09 2.50 -17.00
C THR A 57 -9.26 3.93 -17.52
N PRO A 58 -8.60 4.36 -18.63
CA PRO A 58 -8.76 5.73 -19.14
C PRO A 58 -10.22 6.06 -19.50
N ALA A 59 -10.96 5.10 -20.06
CA ALA A 59 -12.38 5.29 -20.40
C ALA A 59 -13.26 5.41 -19.15
N VAL A 60 -13.00 4.59 -18.12
CA VAL A 60 -13.68 4.66 -16.81
C VAL A 60 -13.44 6.02 -16.15
N LEU A 61 -12.21 6.52 -16.17
CA LEU A 61 -11.84 7.82 -15.61
C LEU A 61 -12.49 8.99 -16.35
N ALA A 62 -12.50 8.96 -17.68
CA ALA A 62 -13.17 9.98 -18.50
C ALA A 62 -14.66 10.02 -18.23
N ASP A 63 -15.31 8.88 -18.03
CA ASP A 63 -16.70 8.79 -17.64
C ASP A 63 -16.97 9.34 -16.23
N ALA A 64 -16.12 9.00 -15.27
CA ALA A 64 -16.22 9.50 -13.89
C ALA A 64 -16.06 11.03 -13.81
N ALA A 65 -15.08 11.59 -14.52
CA ALA A 65 -14.84 13.04 -14.55
C ALA A 65 -16.00 13.84 -15.19
N ARG A 66 -16.75 13.22 -16.12
CA ARG A 66 -17.97 13.84 -16.66
C ARG A 66 -19.12 13.87 -15.65
N ARG A 67 -19.19 12.89 -14.74
CA ARG A 67 -20.26 12.76 -13.74
C ARG A 67 -20.01 13.57 -12.48
N ASP A 68 -18.76 13.71 -12.08
CA ASP A 68 -18.38 14.47 -10.89
C ASP A 68 -17.35 15.56 -11.25
N PRO A 69 -17.74 16.84 -11.27
CA PRO A 69 -16.85 17.95 -11.60
C PRO A 69 -15.74 18.17 -10.56
N ARG A 70 -15.83 17.55 -9.39
CA ARG A 70 -14.79 17.58 -8.36
C ARG A 70 -13.65 16.61 -8.67
N LEU A 71 -13.83 15.71 -9.66
CA LEU A 71 -12.83 14.73 -10.05
C LEU A 71 -11.99 15.24 -11.22
N ARG A 72 -10.68 15.26 -11.02
CA ARG A 72 -9.67 15.55 -12.05
C ARG A 72 -8.79 14.35 -12.31
N VAL A 73 -8.44 14.13 -13.56
CA VAL A 73 -7.57 13.02 -13.99
C VAL A 73 -6.21 13.57 -14.39
N VAL A 74 -5.16 12.92 -13.93
CA VAL A 74 -3.76 13.22 -14.23
C VAL A 74 -3.11 11.96 -14.82
N ALA A 75 -2.33 12.12 -15.89
CA ALA A 75 -1.55 11.01 -16.45
C ALA A 75 -0.11 11.07 -15.96
N GLU A 76 0.38 9.95 -15.41
CA GLU A 76 1.81 9.71 -15.16
C GLU A 76 2.23 8.45 -15.93
N PRO A 77 2.83 8.59 -17.13
CA PRO A 77 3.11 7.44 -17.98
C PRO A 77 4.27 6.57 -17.48
N ARG A 78 5.12 7.08 -16.61
CA ARG A 78 6.25 6.31 -16.03
C ARG A 78 5.75 5.44 -14.88
N PRO A 79 5.85 4.10 -14.98
CA PRO A 79 5.34 3.20 -13.95
C PRO A 79 6.02 3.42 -12.59
N GLY A 80 5.22 3.43 -11.51
CA GLY A 80 5.70 3.50 -10.13
C GLY A 80 4.73 4.28 -9.25
N ILE A 81 4.25 3.64 -8.17
CA ILE A 81 3.24 4.23 -7.28
C ILE A 81 3.73 5.51 -6.58
N ALA A 82 5.02 5.59 -6.22
CA ALA A 82 5.60 6.81 -5.64
C ALA A 82 5.58 7.97 -6.64
N ARG A 83 5.88 7.71 -7.92
CA ARG A 83 5.77 8.72 -9.00
C ARG A 83 4.34 9.18 -9.19
N ALA A 84 3.40 8.23 -9.20
CA ALA A 84 2.00 8.57 -9.33
C ALA A 84 1.52 9.44 -8.16
N ARG A 85 1.94 9.14 -6.91
CA ARG A 85 1.62 9.96 -5.75
C ARG A 85 2.24 11.36 -5.87
N ASN A 86 3.50 11.48 -6.26
CA ASN A 86 4.14 12.78 -6.49
C ASN A 86 3.42 13.60 -7.59
N ALA A 87 2.99 12.94 -8.68
CA ALA A 87 2.19 13.60 -9.72
C ALA A 87 0.82 14.06 -9.17
N GLY A 88 0.16 13.25 -8.36
CA GLY A 88 -1.08 13.61 -7.66
C GLY A 88 -0.88 14.80 -6.70
N VAL A 89 0.21 14.81 -5.93
CA VAL A 89 0.61 15.92 -5.06
C VAL A 89 0.82 17.20 -5.86
N ALA A 90 1.54 17.13 -6.98
CA ALA A 90 1.77 18.29 -7.84
C ALA A 90 0.47 18.87 -8.43
N ALA A 91 -0.53 18.03 -8.65
CA ALA A 91 -1.84 18.43 -9.16
C ALA A 91 -2.82 18.87 -8.05
N ALA A 92 -2.61 18.46 -6.80
CA ALA A 92 -3.47 18.80 -5.68
C ALA A 92 -3.48 20.31 -5.41
N ALA A 93 -4.68 20.90 -5.27
CA ALA A 93 -4.84 22.33 -5.03
C ALA A 93 -4.97 22.69 -3.53
N ALA A 94 -5.35 21.70 -2.69
CA ALA A 94 -5.67 21.92 -1.29
C ALA A 94 -4.45 21.92 -0.36
N PRO A 95 -4.54 22.57 0.83
CA PRO A 95 -3.52 22.50 1.86
C PRO A 95 -3.46 21.15 2.58
N VAL A 96 -4.53 20.38 2.57
CA VAL A 96 -4.61 19.02 3.13
C VAL A 96 -4.74 18.02 1.99
N VAL A 97 -3.89 16.99 1.99
CA VAL A 97 -3.90 15.93 0.99
C VAL A 97 -4.09 14.59 1.68
N LEU A 98 -5.13 13.88 1.27
CA LEU A 98 -5.41 12.51 1.69
C LEU A 98 -5.07 11.54 0.57
N PHE A 99 -4.61 10.35 0.92
CA PHE A 99 -4.29 9.29 -0.03
C PHE A 99 -5.13 8.06 0.28
N THR A 100 -5.62 7.43 -0.77
CA THR A 100 -6.23 6.11 -0.73
C THR A 100 -5.93 5.35 -2.02
N ASP A 101 -6.17 4.03 -2.03
CA ASP A 101 -5.88 3.17 -3.19
C ASP A 101 -7.16 2.96 -4.04
N ASP A 102 -7.00 2.50 -5.28
CA ASP A 102 -8.07 2.33 -6.27
C ASP A 102 -8.96 1.08 -6.02
N ASP A 103 -8.66 0.34 -4.96
CA ASP A 103 -9.40 -0.83 -4.46
C ASP A 103 -9.83 -0.66 -2.99
N VAL A 104 -10.03 0.59 -2.56
CA VAL A 104 -10.42 0.93 -1.19
C VAL A 104 -11.79 1.61 -1.16
N HIS A 105 -12.67 1.14 -0.29
CA HIS A 105 -13.96 1.75 -0.03
C HIS A 105 -13.89 2.55 1.28
N VAL A 106 -13.99 3.86 1.17
CA VAL A 106 -13.97 4.77 2.32
C VAL A 106 -15.40 4.95 2.87
N PRO A 107 -15.59 5.05 4.19
CA PRO A 107 -16.89 5.43 4.73
C PRO A 107 -17.19 6.93 4.50
N PRO A 108 -18.47 7.36 4.47
CA PRO A 108 -18.83 8.74 4.15
C PRO A 108 -18.13 9.82 4.99
N HIS A 109 -17.87 9.56 6.26
CA HIS A 109 -17.23 10.51 7.18
C HIS A 109 -15.69 10.51 7.09
N TRP A 110 -15.08 9.72 6.20
CA TRP A 110 -13.62 9.52 6.17
C TRP A 110 -12.85 10.80 5.85
N VAL A 111 -13.27 11.55 4.82
CA VAL A 111 -12.59 12.80 4.41
C VAL A 111 -12.55 13.78 5.57
N ARG A 112 -13.68 14.04 6.21
CA ARG A 112 -13.77 14.98 7.32
C ARG A 112 -12.95 14.53 8.52
N ARG A 113 -13.06 13.25 8.94
CA ARG A 113 -12.30 12.72 10.08
C ARG A 113 -10.80 12.76 9.86
N MET A 114 -10.34 12.39 8.68
CA MET A 114 -8.91 12.39 8.35
C MET A 114 -8.34 13.82 8.25
N ALA A 115 -9.14 14.77 7.74
CA ALA A 115 -8.69 16.15 7.59
C ALA A 115 -8.67 16.94 8.91
N GLU A 116 -9.53 16.62 9.86
CA GLU A 116 -9.75 17.41 11.08
C GLU A 116 -8.48 17.67 11.90
N PRO A 117 -7.66 16.67 12.29
CA PRO A 117 -6.45 16.93 13.08
C PRO A 117 -5.38 17.70 12.29
N LEU A 118 -5.33 17.55 10.95
CA LEU A 118 -4.42 18.30 10.09
C LEU A 118 -4.82 19.78 10.00
N ARG A 119 -6.11 20.06 9.81
CA ARG A 119 -6.66 21.42 9.75
C ARG A 119 -6.54 22.17 11.07
N ARG A 120 -6.61 21.46 12.20
CA ARG A 120 -6.40 22.04 13.54
C ARG A 120 -4.93 22.21 13.93
N GLY A 121 -4.00 21.73 13.10
CA GLY A 121 -2.58 21.75 13.43
C GLY A 121 -2.20 20.83 14.60
N GLU A 122 -3.03 19.82 14.90
CA GLU A 122 -2.77 18.84 15.96
C GLU A 122 -1.76 17.78 15.50
N ALA A 123 -1.72 17.51 14.18
CA ALA A 123 -0.78 16.60 13.53
C ALA A 123 -0.41 17.12 12.15
N ASP A 124 0.69 16.60 11.60
CA ASP A 124 1.20 16.92 10.28
C ASP A 124 1.06 15.73 9.32
N LEU A 125 0.98 14.52 9.88
CA LEU A 125 0.71 13.25 9.20
C LEU A 125 -0.32 12.45 10.00
N VAL A 126 -1.35 11.93 9.35
CA VAL A 126 -2.38 11.10 10.00
C VAL A 126 -2.54 9.76 9.30
N GLY A 127 -2.98 8.76 10.06
CA GLY A 127 -3.32 7.44 9.52
C GLY A 127 -4.60 6.90 10.11
N GLY A 128 -5.47 6.35 9.26
CA GLY A 128 -6.68 5.64 9.63
C GLY A 128 -6.50 4.12 9.64
N GLY A 129 -7.50 3.40 10.18
CA GLY A 129 -7.58 1.96 10.12
C GLY A 129 -7.80 1.45 8.69
N VAL A 130 -7.33 0.22 8.42
CA VAL A 130 -7.59 -0.49 7.16
C VAL A 130 -8.06 -1.90 7.48
N ALA A 131 -9.28 -2.25 7.10
CA ALA A 131 -9.84 -3.58 7.24
C ALA A 131 -9.88 -4.30 5.89
N LEU A 132 -9.61 -5.60 5.88
CA LEU A 132 -9.82 -6.41 4.68
C LEU A 132 -11.33 -6.66 4.51
N ALA A 133 -11.84 -6.48 3.30
CA ALA A 133 -13.23 -6.73 2.96
C ALA A 133 -13.71 -8.13 3.44
N PRO A 134 -14.90 -8.25 4.04
CA PRO A 134 -15.34 -9.48 4.69
C PRO A 134 -15.29 -10.74 3.82
N HIS A 135 -15.66 -10.63 2.54
CA HIS A 135 -15.67 -11.74 1.59
C HIS A 135 -14.27 -12.25 1.22
N LEU A 136 -13.20 -11.49 1.54
CA LEU A 136 -11.80 -11.88 1.29
C LEU A 136 -11.11 -12.48 2.52
N ARG A 137 -11.74 -12.42 3.70
CA ARG A 137 -11.21 -13.04 4.91
C ARG A 137 -11.14 -14.56 4.76
N ARG A 138 -10.05 -15.15 5.26
CA ARG A 138 -9.81 -16.59 5.19
C ARG A 138 -9.31 -17.09 6.55
N PRO A 139 -9.68 -18.32 7.00
CA PRO A 139 -9.23 -18.87 8.27
C PRO A 139 -7.69 -18.96 8.40
N TRP A 140 -6.99 -19.15 7.28
CA TRP A 140 -5.53 -19.23 7.26
C TRP A 140 -4.83 -17.86 7.24
N LEU A 141 -5.59 -16.78 7.02
CA LEU A 141 -5.01 -15.43 6.93
C LEU A 141 -4.83 -14.87 8.34
N SER A 142 -3.66 -15.12 8.94
CA SER A 142 -3.31 -14.58 10.24
C SER A 142 -3.27 -13.04 10.22
N PRO A 143 -3.47 -12.36 11.37
CA PRO A 143 -3.32 -10.89 11.44
C PRO A 143 -1.98 -10.39 10.92
N ALA A 144 -0.90 -11.16 11.13
CA ALA A 144 0.42 -10.84 10.63
C ALA A 144 0.51 -10.90 9.10
N LEU A 145 -0.12 -11.91 8.47
CA LEU A 145 -0.21 -12.00 7.01
C LEU A 145 -1.12 -10.91 6.44
N ALA A 146 -2.25 -10.64 7.09
CA ALA A 146 -3.18 -9.60 6.67
C ALA A 146 -2.51 -8.21 6.67
N SER A 147 -1.79 -7.87 7.73
CA SER A 147 -1.00 -6.64 7.79
C SER A 147 0.12 -6.62 6.75
N ALA A 148 0.87 -7.73 6.61
CA ALA A 148 2.02 -7.77 5.72
C ALA A 148 1.66 -7.70 4.23
N TYR A 149 0.54 -8.29 3.79
CA TYR A 149 0.25 -8.48 2.36
C TYR A 149 -1.02 -7.79 1.87
N PHE A 150 -1.86 -7.29 2.78
CA PHE A 150 -3.14 -6.66 2.46
C PHE A 150 -3.32 -5.30 3.15
N ALA A 151 -2.22 -4.71 3.64
CA ALA A 151 -2.20 -3.39 4.28
C ALA A 151 -3.17 -3.23 5.47
N VAL A 152 -3.57 -4.33 6.12
CA VAL A 152 -4.51 -4.27 7.26
C VAL A 152 -3.85 -3.55 8.43
N VAL A 153 -4.51 -2.49 8.88
CA VAL A 153 -4.13 -1.68 10.04
C VAL A 153 -5.29 -1.76 11.06
N PRO A 154 -5.05 -2.27 12.28
CA PRO A 154 -6.09 -2.36 13.31
C PRO A 154 -6.73 -1.01 13.65
N GLU A 155 -7.96 -1.05 14.12
CA GLU A 155 -8.70 0.10 14.64
C GLU A 155 -8.72 0.06 16.18
N PRO A 156 -8.35 1.13 16.90
CA PRO A 156 -7.66 2.32 16.35
C PRO A 156 -6.23 1.98 15.93
N PRO A 157 -5.67 2.71 14.95
CA PRO A 157 -4.26 2.56 14.62
C PRO A 157 -3.40 2.88 15.86
N ALA A 158 -2.43 2.01 16.17
CA ALA A 158 -1.55 2.28 17.29
C ALA A 158 -0.56 3.39 16.96
N VAL A 159 -0.45 4.40 17.81
CA VAL A 159 0.55 5.47 17.70
C VAL A 159 1.96 4.85 17.60
N GLY A 160 2.76 5.32 16.65
CA GLY A 160 4.12 4.78 16.42
C GLY A 160 4.18 3.54 15.54
N ARG A 161 3.05 2.93 15.14
CA ARG A 161 3.00 1.87 14.14
C ARG A 161 2.94 2.41 12.71
N GLU A 162 3.18 1.51 11.75
CA GLU A 162 3.07 1.82 10.33
C GLU A 162 1.63 2.20 9.97
N PHE A 163 1.47 3.26 9.20
CA PHE A 163 0.24 3.57 8.49
C PHE A 163 0.33 2.98 7.08
N ALA A 164 -0.80 2.57 6.52
CA ALA A 164 -0.87 2.14 5.13
C ALA A 164 -1.34 3.32 4.27
N ALA A 165 -0.74 3.49 3.10
CA ALA A 165 -1.13 4.54 2.16
C ALA A 165 -2.58 4.44 1.68
N ALA A 166 -3.23 3.31 1.92
CA ALA A 166 -4.67 3.12 1.72
C ALA A 166 -5.55 4.06 2.58
N SER A 167 -4.99 4.63 3.69
CA SER A 167 -5.69 5.58 4.56
C SER A 167 -4.69 6.47 5.31
N ILE A 168 -4.04 7.39 4.59
CA ILE A 168 -3.17 8.42 5.18
C ILE A 168 -3.58 9.81 4.73
N GLY A 169 -3.24 10.81 5.54
CA GLY A 169 -3.40 12.22 5.23
C GLY A 169 -2.22 13.04 5.73
N THR A 170 -1.93 14.13 5.06
CA THR A 170 -0.83 15.03 5.43
C THR A 170 -1.08 16.45 4.93
N THR A 171 -0.23 17.39 5.37
CA THR A 171 -0.30 18.78 4.93
C THR A 171 0.61 19.04 3.72
N ARG A 172 0.32 20.11 2.99
CA ARG A 172 1.16 20.58 1.89
C ARG A 172 2.60 20.84 2.38
N ALA A 173 2.77 21.42 3.56
CA ALA A 173 4.09 21.71 4.12
C ALA A 173 4.96 20.45 4.28
N VAL A 174 4.35 19.32 4.67
CA VAL A 174 5.05 18.04 4.71
C VAL A 174 5.45 17.58 3.31
N LEU A 175 4.53 17.63 2.34
CA LEU A 175 4.77 17.15 0.97
C LEU A 175 5.81 17.99 0.22
N ASP A 176 5.89 19.28 0.51
CA ASP A 176 6.91 20.16 -0.04
C ASP A 176 8.31 19.86 0.55
N ALA A 177 8.38 19.45 1.82
CA ALA A 177 9.63 19.09 2.49
C ALA A 177 10.05 17.63 2.21
N VAL A 178 9.10 16.71 2.08
CA VAL A 178 9.35 15.27 2.02
C VAL A 178 8.54 14.65 0.87
N PRO A 179 9.09 14.56 -0.35
CA PRO A 179 8.43 13.86 -1.45
C PRO A 179 8.52 12.31 -1.27
N PHE A 180 7.64 11.58 -1.95
CA PHE A 180 7.77 10.12 -2.04
C PHE A 180 9.02 9.73 -2.84
N ASP A 181 9.76 8.71 -2.34
CA ASP A 181 10.95 8.20 -3.01
C ASP A 181 10.60 7.37 -4.25
N GLU A 182 10.83 7.92 -5.44
CA GLU A 182 10.49 7.31 -6.73
C GLU A 182 11.29 6.03 -7.07
N SER A 183 12.31 5.69 -6.28
CA SER A 183 12.98 4.39 -6.38
C SER A 183 12.09 3.25 -5.88
N LEU A 184 11.13 3.56 -5.01
CA LEU A 184 10.19 2.62 -4.38
C LEU A 184 8.84 2.56 -5.10
N GLY A 185 8.05 1.53 -4.81
CA GLY A 185 6.80 1.29 -5.51
C GLY A 185 6.98 0.93 -6.98
N THR A 186 8.15 0.40 -7.34
CA THR A 186 8.56 0.00 -8.69
C THR A 186 8.59 -1.52 -8.82
N ALA A 187 8.80 -2.05 -10.04
CA ALA A 187 8.97 -3.48 -10.25
C ALA A 187 10.15 -4.08 -9.46
N ARG A 188 11.20 -3.29 -9.21
CA ARG A 188 12.35 -3.73 -8.41
C ARG A 188 12.03 -3.74 -6.92
N TYR A 189 11.41 -2.68 -6.41
CA TYR A 189 11.04 -2.49 -5.01
C TYR A 189 9.53 -2.25 -4.89
N PRO A 190 8.70 -3.28 -5.03
CA PRO A 190 7.26 -3.14 -4.99
C PRO A 190 6.79 -2.92 -3.55
N GLY A 191 6.45 -1.70 -3.19
CA GLY A 191 6.05 -1.28 -1.85
C GLY A 191 7.18 -0.62 -1.05
N ALA A 192 6.92 -0.39 0.23
CA ALA A 192 7.73 0.32 1.22
C ALA A 192 7.84 1.84 1.00
N GLU A 193 7.22 2.41 -0.04
CA GLU A 193 7.23 3.85 -0.31
C GLU A 193 6.48 4.65 0.76
N ASP A 194 5.39 4.12 1.29
CA ASP A 194 4.63 4.69 2.41
C ASP A 194 5.39 4.62 3.73
N THR A 195 6.03 3.48 3.99
CA THR A 195 6.88 3.29 5.17
C THR A 195 8.07 4.26 5.17
N VAL A 196 8.74 4.41 4.01
CA VAL A 196 9.88 5.33 3.87
C VAL A 196 9.40 6.79 3.99
N PHE A 197 8.32 7.16 3.31
CA PHE A 197 7.73 8.49 3.42
C PHE A 197 7.43 8.85 4.88
N ARG A 198 6.75 7.97 5.62
CA ARG A 198 6.46 8.19 7.04
C ARG A 198 7.73 8.36 7.88
N LEU A 199 8.75 7.53 7.66
CA LEU A 199 10.01 7.63 8.40
C LEU A 199 10.75 8.94 8.10
N ASP A 200 10.76 9.39 6.84
CA ASP A 200 11.36 10.66 6.43
C ASP A 200 10.59 11.85 7.03
N VAL A 201 9.27 11.80 7.06
CA VAL A 201 8.40 12.80 7.70
C VAL A 201 8.73 12.95 9.20
N LEU A 202 8.85 11.81 9.90
CA LEU A 202 9.22 11.82 11.33
C LEU A 202 10.66 12.29 11.54
N ALA A 203 11.59 11.91 10.67
CA ALA A 203 12.98 12.35 10.73
C ALA A 203 13.12 13.86 10.48
N ALA A 204 12.21 14.46 9.69
CA ALA A 204 12.12 15.90 9.47
C ALA A 204 11.43 16.65 10.65
N GLY A 205 11.04 15.95 11.70
CA GLY A 205 10.48 16.57 12.93
C GLY A 205 8.96 16.80 12.90
N PHE A 206 8.25 16.34 11.87
CA PHE A 206 6.79 16.44 11.80
C PHE A 206 6.10 15.44 12.73
N ARG A 207 4.90 15.81 13.18
CA ARG A 207 4.12 15.03 14.14
C ARG A 207 3.15 14.10 13.44
N GLN A 208 3.03 12.85 13.90
CA GLN A 208 2.02 11.92 13.41
C GLN A 208 0.93 11.66 14.46
N ALA A 209 -0.30 11.41 14.00
CA ALA A 209 -1.41 10.97 14.82
C ALA A 209 -2.22 9.85 14.15
N ALA A 210 -2.85 9.01 14.97
CA ALA A 210 -3.82 8.02 14.52
C ALA A 210 -5.23 8.63 14.57
N VAL A 211 -6.04 8.36 13.53
CA VAL A 211 -7.44 8.82 13.46
C VAL A 211 -8.37 7.65 13.71
N ALA A 212 -9.00 7.65 14.88
CA ALA A 212 -10.00 6.65 15.23
C ALA A 212 -11.31 6.89 14.45
N GLY A 213 -12.04 5.81 14.13
CA GLY A 213 -13.30 5.86 13.41
C GLY A 213 -13.18 6.31 11.95
N ALA A 214 -12.00 6.15 11.34
CA ALA A 214 -11.73 6.41 9.93
C ALA A 214 -11.26 5.14 9.20
N THR A 215 -11.75 3.97 9.63
CA THR A 215 -11.38 2.69 9.01
C THR A 215 -11.98 2.57 7.63
N VAL A 216 -11.13 2.24 6.67
CA VAL A 216 -11.52 1.95 5.29
C VAL A 216 -11.54 0.45 5.03
N GLU A 217 -12.30 0.01 4.01
CA GLU A 217 -12.30 -1.38 3.57
C GLU A 217 -11.46 -1.57 2.31
N HIS A 218 -10.46 -2.43 2.39
CA HIS A 218 -9.60 -2.80 1.27
C HIS A 218 -10.18 -4.00 0.52
N HIS A 219 -10.44 -3.83 -0.77
CA HIS A 219 -11.06 -4.78 -1.69
C HIS A 219 -10.07 -5.27 -2.76
N PRO A 220 -8.92 -5.85 -2.42
CA PRO A 220 -7.98 -6.33 -3.40
C PRO A 220 -8.60 -7.42 -4.28
N GLU A 221 -8.12 -7.54 -5.51
CA GLU A 221 -8.54 -8.63 -6.39
C GLU A 221 -8.41 -9.99 -5.68
N PRO A 222 -9.42 -10.90 -5.77
CA PRO A 222 -9.37 -12.21 -5.13
C PRO A 222 -8.12 -13.02 -5.48
N GLY A 223 -7.55 -12.83 -6.66
CA GLY A 223 -6.28 -13.44 -7.09
C GLY A 223 -5.06 -13.03 -6.25
N ARG A 224 -5.13 -11.96 -5.46
CA ARG A 224 -4.05 -11.62 -4.50
C ARG A 224 -3.92 -12.63 -3.36
N LEU A 225 -4.96 -13.41 -3.09
CA LEU A 225 -4.93 -14.52 -2.12
C LEU A 225 -4.26 -15.78 -2.67
N ASP A 226 -3.90 -15.82 -3.96
CA ASP A 226 -3.20 -16.95 -4.56
C ASP A 226 -1.82 -17.16 -3.93
N PRO A 227 -1.44 -18.40 -3.52
CA PRO A 227 -0.15 -18.68 -2.89
C PRO A 227 1.06 -18.29 -3.73
N ALA A 228 0.98 -18.42 -5.06
CA ALA A 228 2.06 -18.02 -5.96
C ALA A 228 2.21 -16.50 -5.99
N ARG A 229 1.10 -15.77 -5.98
CA ARG A 229 1.12 -14.30 -5.92
C ARG A 229 1.67 -13.80 -4.58
N LEU A 230 1.25 -14.39 -3.46
CA LEU A 230 1.82 -14.10 -2.13
C LEU A 230 3.32 -14.39 -2.07
N ALA A 231 3.78 -15.46 -2.69
CA ALA A 231 5.21 -15.78 -2.76
C ALA A 231 6.01 -14.73 -3.55
N ARG A 232 5.44 -14.16 -4.62
CA ARG A 232 6.05 -13.04 -5.36
C ARG A 232 6.08 -11.77 -4.51
N GLN A 233 4.98 -11.46 -3.82
CA GLN A 233 4.91 -10.31 -2.91
C GLN A 233 5.92 -10.44 -1.76
N ALA A 234 6.07 -11.63 -1.16
CA ALA A 234 7.09 -11.89 -0.13
C ALA A 234 8.50 -11.57 -0.62
N THR A 235 8.81 -11.96 -1.87
CA THR A 235 10.10 -11.64 -2.50
C THR A 235 10.29 -10.13 -2.70
N GLY A 236 9.27 -9.44 -3.20
CA GLY A 236 9.28 -7.99 -3.38
C GLY A 236 9.47 -7.25 -2.06
N ARG A 237 8.69 -7.64 -1.03
CA ARG A 237 8.79 -7.06 0.32
C ARG A 237 10.20 -7.22 0.91
N GLY A 238 10.82 -8.39 0.77
CA GLY A 238 12.19 -8.60 1.24
C GLY A 238 13.20 -7.66 0.56
N ARG A 239 13.03 -7.34 -0.71
CA ARG A 239 13.85 -6.35 -1.41
C ARG A 239 13.62 -4.94 -0.88
N GLY A 240 12.36 -4.53 -0.69
CA GLY A 240 12.03 -3.22 -0.10
C GLY A 240 12.60 -3.05 1.31
N GLU A 241 12.52 -4.09 2.15
CA GLU A 241 13.12 -4.08 3.49
C GLU A 241 14.66 -3.97 3.45
N ALA A 242 15.31 -4.60 2.47
CA ALA A 242 16.76 -4.44 2.27
C ALA A 242 17.13 -3.02 1.85
N TYR A 243 16.34 -2.40 0.98
CA TYR A 243 16.49 -1.00 0.60
C TYR A 243 16.41 -0.10 1.85
N LEU A 244 15.38 -0.25 2.65
CA LEU A 244 15.17 0.49 3.89
C LEU A 244 16.33 0.27 4.88
N ALA A 245 16.73 -0.98 5.09
CA ALA A 245 17.84 -1.31 5.98
C ALA A 245 19.16 -0.65 5.54
N HIS A 246 19.45 -0.64 4.24
CA HIS A 246 20.67 -0.07 3.68
C HIS A 246 20.66 1.45 3.67
N HIS A 247 19.59 2.06 3.12
CA HIS A 247 19.56 3.50 2.83
C HIS A 247 19.16 4.35 4.04
N LEU A 248 18.18 3.89 4.84
CA LEU A 248 17.69 4.65 5.99
C LEU A 248 18.36 4.23 7.31
N LEU A 249 18.40 2.92 7.59
CA LEU A 249 18.92 2.43 8.87
C LEU A 249 20.45 2.24 8.90
N GLY A 250 21.13 2.48 7.79
CA GLY A 250 22.59 2.39 7.70
C GLY A 250 23.15 0.98 7.91
N LYS A 251 22.32 -0.06 7.83
CA LYS A 251 22.77 -1.44 8.07
C LYS A 251 23.64 -1.94 6.92
N ARG A 252 24.91 -2.20 7.22
CA ARG A 252 25.90 -2.78 6.30
C ARG A 252 26.58 -3.99 6.95
N PRO A 253 25.83 -5.11 7.15
CA PRO A 253 26.45 -6.31 7.72
C PRO A 253 27.59 -6.79 6.83
N ALA A 254 28.57 -7.50 7.40
CA ALA A 254 29.67 -8.07 6.63
C ALA A 254 29.12 -8.93 5.48
N ALA A 255 29.84 -8.95 4.32
CA ALA A 255 29.39 -9.74 3.17
C ALA A 255 29.26 -11.21 3.53
N ALA A 256 30.26 -11.74 4.27
CA ALA A 256 30.26 -13.11 4.74
C ALA A 256 29.03 -13.43 5.62
N GLU A 257 28.67 -12.53 6.54
CA GLU A 257 27.48 -12.68 7.39
C GLU A 257 26.19 -12.72 6.56
N SER A 258 26.01 -11.78 5.62
CA SER A 258 24.85 -11.74 4.76
C SER A 258 24.79 -12.96 3.84
N ALA A 259 25.94 -13.41 3.30
CA ALA A 259 26.03 -14.61 2.47
C ALA A 259 25.70 -15.87 3.27
N ALA A 260 26.24 -16.02 4.49
CA ALA A 260 25.94 -17.15 5.36
C ALA A 260 24.43 -17.21 5.71
N LYS A 261 23.82 -16.05 6.07
CA LYS A 261 22.37 -15.96 6.33
C LYS A 261 21.54 -16.29 5.10
N LEU A 262 21.98 -15.86 3.92
CA LEU A 262 21.33 -16.19 2.64
C LEU A 262 21.34 -17.69 2.39
N VAL A 263 22.51 -18.35 2.50
CA VAL A 263 22.65 -19.79 2.28
C VAL A 263 21.83 -20.59 3.29
N ALA A 264 21.92 -20.26 4.58
CA ALA A 264 21.16 -20.93 5.63
C ALA A 264 19.64 -20.77 5.41
N THR A 265 19.17 -19.58 5.09
CA THR A 265 17.74 -19.32 4.86
C THR A 265 17.23 -20.01 3.58
N TRP A 266 18.05 -20.04 2.53
CA TRP A 266 17.74 -20.73 1.29
C TRP A 266 17.69 -22.25 1.49
N GLY A 267 18.62 -22.81 2.27
CA GLY A 267 18.61 -24.24 2.65
C GLY A 267 17.33 -24.63 3.41
N LEU A 268 16.89 -23.80 4.36
CA LEU A 268 15.62 -24.02 5.07
C LEU A 268 14.42 -23.97 4.13
N LEU A 269 14.38 -23.03 3.20
CA LEU A 269 13.29 -22.89 2.23
C LEU A 269 13.22 -24.10 1.27
N THR A 270 14.35 -24.55 0.76
CA THR A 270 14.44 -25.72 -0.12
C THR A 270 14.07 -27.01 0.59
N GLY A 271 14.61 -27.23 1.81
CA GLY A 271 14.26 -28.38 2.63
C GLY A 271 12.77 -28.46 2.97
N ARG A 272 12.12 -27.31 3.22
CA ARG A 272 10.69 -27.25 3.46
C ARG A 272 9.88 -27.62 2.22
N ARG A 273 10.28 -27.15 1.04
CA ARG A 273 9.65 -27.49 -0.25
C ARG A 273 9.75 -28.98 -0.55
N LEU A 274 10.92 -29.58 -0.31
CA LEU A 274 11.13 -31.02 -0.48
C LEU A 274 10.22 -31.84 0.44
N ARG A 275 10.15 -31.48 1.73
CA ARG A 275 9.22 -32.13 2.68
C ARG A 275 7.76 -31.99 2.26
N GLY A 276 7.35 -30.84 1.79
CA GLY A 276 5.99 -30.61 1.27
C GLY A 276 5.66 -31.45 0.04
N ALA A 277 6.61 -31.58 -0.90
CA ALA A 277 6.47 -32.40 -2.09
C ALA A 277 6.39 -33.90 -1.74
N LEU A 278 7.26 -34.40 -0.84
CA LEU A 278 7.24 -35.77 -0.36
C LEU A 278 5.94 -36.11 0.37
N ALA A 279 5.43 -35.22 1.23
CA ALA A 279 4.15 -35.39 1.91
C ALA A 279 2.95 -35.36 0.94
N GLY A 280 3.05 -34.59 -0.13
CA GLY A 280 2.07 -34.60 -1.23
C GLY A 280 2.08 -35.90 -2.02
N ALA A 281 3.25 -36.39 -2.38
CA ALA A 281 3.44 -37.66 -3.08
C ALA A 281 2.95 -38.85 -2.25
N ALA A 282 3.25 -38.88 -0.95
CA ALA A 282 2.79 -39.90 -0.04
C ALA A 282 1.25 -39.96 0.09
N ARG A 283 0.59 -38.78 0.11
CA ARG A 283 -0.89 -38.71 0.11
C ARG A 283 -1.48 -39.16 -1.20
N ALA A 284 -0.87 -38.88 -2.31
CA ALA A 284 -1.31 -39.31 -3.63
C ALA A 284 -1.16 -40.84 -3.80
N ALA A 285 -0.09 -41.42 -3.26
CA ALA A 285 0.15 -42.87 -3.29
C ALA A 285 -0.77 -43.67 -2.34
N GLY A 286 -1.29 -43.07 -1.28
CA GLY A 286 -2.13 -43.66 -0.26
C GLY A 286 -3.62 -43.89 -0.61
N GLY A 287 -4.05 -43.71 -1.87
CA GLY A 287 -5.37 -44.17 -2.39
C GLY A 287 -6.62 -43.49 -1.84
N GLY A 288 -6.54 -42.30 -1.33
CA GLY A 288 -7.70 -41.48 -0.93
C GLY A 288 -8.47 -41.01 -2.16
N GLY A 289 -9.74 -41.43 -2.30
CA GLY A 289 -10.57 -41.24 -3.47
C GLY A 289 -10.63 -39.83 -4.02
N ALA A 290 -10.82 -39.73 -5.32
CA ALA A 290 -10.80 -38.52 -6.15
C ALA A 290 -11.77 -37.41 -5.73
N ALA A 291 -12.69 -37.62 -4.80
CA ALA A 291 -13.62 -36.62 -4.26
C ALA A 291 -12.98 -35.64 -3.24
N GLY A 292 -11.83 -35.98 -2.67
CA GLY A 292 -11.13 -35.13 -1.70
C GLY A 292 -10.14 -34.11 -2.33
N ALA A 293 -9.75 -34.30 -3.60
CA ALA A 293 -8.67 -33.56 -4.25
C ALA A 293 -9.10 -32.19 -4.77
N ALA A 294 -10.38 -31.96 -5.01
CA ALA A 294 -10.90 -30.68 -5.52
C ALA A 294 -11.03 -29.58 -4.43
N GLY A 295 -10.99 -29.93 -3.13
CA GLY A 295 -11.21 -29.02 -2.00
C GLY A 295 -9.96 -28.53 -1.27
N ALA A 296 -8.82 -29.19 -1.43
CA ALA A 296 -7.58 -28.80 -0.78
C ALA A 296 -6.85 -27.72 -1.62
N ARG A 297 -7.38 -26.49 -1.63
CA ARG A 297 -6.56 -25.32 -1.99
C ARG A 297 -5.33 -25.39 -1.10
N ALA A 298 -4.14 -25.43 -1.71
CA ALA A 298 -2.88 -25.53 -1.00
C ALA A 298 -2.87 -24.46 0.12
N ALA A 299 -2.80 -24.91 1.37
CA ALA A 299 -2.73 -24.00 2.52
C ALA A 299 -1.52 -23.09 2.33
N VAL A 300 -1.70 -21.80 2.56
CA VAL A 300 -0.61 -20.82 2.49
C VAL A 300 0.37 -21.14 3.61
N ASP A 301 1.59 -21.49 3.22
CA ASP A 301 2.68 -21.77 4.15
C ASP A 301 3.33 -20.43 4.57
N GLU A 302 2.90 -19.90 5.70
CA GLU A 302 3.38 -18.63 6.26
C GLU A 302 4.90 -18.65 6.48
N GLU A 303 5.46 -19.77 6.96
CA GLU A 303 6.89 -19.90 7.18
C GLU A 303 7.66 -19.90 5.84
N ALA A 304 7.14 -20.52 4.81
CA ALA A 304 7.72 -20.44 3.48
C ALA A 304 7.70 -19.00 2.94
N LEU A 305 6.65 -18.23 3.20
CA LEU A 305 6.60 -16.81 2.83
C LEU A 305 7.65 -16.00 3.60
N ARG A 306 7.80 -16.23 4.92
CA ARG A 306 8.83 -15.59 5.75
C ARG A 306 10.25 -15.91 5.25
N LEU A 307 10.52 -17.17 4.93
CA LEU A 307 11.83 -17.59 4.41
C LEU A 307 12.13 -16.97 3.04
N ARG A 308 11.15 -16.92 2.12
CA ARG A 308 11.28 -16.24 0.82
C ARG A 308 11.63 -14.77 0.99
N ARG A 309 10.93 -14.06 1.89
CA ARG A 309 11.19 -12.66 2.21
C ARG A 309 12.63 -12.47 2.70
N ARG A 310 13.10 -13.32 3.63
CA ARG A 310 14.47 -13.28 4.17
C ARG A 310 15.53 -13.59 3.10
N VAL A 311 15.30 -14.55 2.21
CA VAL A 311 16.20 -14.84 1.08
C VAL A 311 16.33 -13.61 0.19
N ALA A 312 15.23 -12.99 -0.19
CA ALA A 312 15.22 -11.79 -1.01
C ALA A 312 15.92 -10.61 -0.31
N PHE A 313 15.67 -10.42 0.99
CA PHE A 313 16.33 -9.40 1.82
C PHE A 313 17.85 -9.53 1.79
N HIS A 314 18.40 -10.69 2.14
CA HIS A 314 19.85 -10.87 2.20
C HIS A 314 20.51 -10.78 0.82
N ARG A 315 19.85 -11.29 -0.24
CA ARG A 315 20.33 -11.18 -1.60
C ARG A 315 20.41 -9.72 -2.06
N GLU A 316 19.37 -8.95 -1.81
CA GLU A 316 19.30 -7.54 -2.20
C GLU A 316 20.30 -6.71 -1.36
N LEU A 317 20.42 -6.98 -0.06
CA LEU A 317 21.36 -6.28 0.81
C LEU A 317 22.82 -6.48 0.35
N LEU A 318 23.16 -7.67 -0.14
CA LEU A 318 24.46 -7.93 -0.77
C LEU A 318 24.67 -7.12 -2.04
N ALA A 319 23.63 -7.00 -2.88
CA ALA A 319 23.68 -6.20 -4.12
C ALA A 319 23.84 -4.71 -3.84
N LEU A 320 23.15 -4.19 -2.82
CA LEU A 320 23.18 -2.77 -2.44
C LEU A 320 24.50 -2.31 -1.82
N ARG A 321 25.36 -3.21 -1.35
CA ARG A 321 26.64 -2.84 -0.72
C ARG A 321 27.56 -1.97 -1.57
N ARG A 322 27.41 -2.04 -2.89
CA ARG A 322 28.20 -1.26 -3.86
C ARG A 322 27.57 0.09 -4.22
N THR A 323 26.38 0.37 -3.69
CA THR A 323 25.66 1.62 -3.96
C THR A 323 25.91 2.65 -2.87
N THR A 324 25.88 3.93 -3.24
CA THR A 324 25.87 5.01 -2.27
C THR A 324 24.54 5.03 -1.51
N ARG A 325 24.59 5.43 -0.23
CA ARG A 325 23.37 5.60 0.57
C ARG A 325 22.57 6.81 0.06
N ARG A 326 21.24 6.69 0.10
CA ARG A 326 20.36 7.84 0.02
C ARG A 326 20.70 8.81 1.17
N ARG A 327 20.84 10.09 0.88
CA ARG A 327 20.95 11.11 1.93
C ARG A 327 19.56 11.25 2.57
N ALA A 328 19.52 11.41 3.90
CA ALA A 328 18.31 11.86 4.56
C ALA A 328 17.90 13.24 3.99
N PRO A 329 16.60 13.56 3.90
CA PRO A 329 16.18 14.92 3.61
C PRO A 329 16.81 15.85 4.66
N SER A 330 17.40 16.94 4.18
CA SER A 330 18.04 17.96 4.99
C SER A 330 17.03 18.80 5.73
#